data_16ddfecc80f6c305f384a58f16e800c2
#
_entry.id   16ddfecc80f6c305f384a58f16e800c2
#
_cell.length_a   1.000
_cell.length_b   1.000
_cell.length_c   1.000
_cell.angle_alpha   90.00
_cell.angle_beta   90.00
_cell.angle_gamma   90.00
#
_symmetry.space_group_name_H-M   'P 1'
#
loop_
_entity.id
_entity.type
_entity.pdbx_description
1 polymer ?
#
loop_
_entity_poly.entity_id
_entity_poly.type
_entity_poly.pdbx_seq_one_letter_code
_entity_poly.pdbx_strand_id
1 'polypeptide(L)'
;MPNEKTLVLVYNLFMQYKNNPLSPHLQIYKWQISSLLSIAHRIVGVINILAITAICIWSLLLLLGIESYQPINFFLNTFFGKFIAVSLCWTFSFHILNELRHLIWDLGYGFDLKVSKITGVLALIGSF
;
A
#
# COMPACT_ATOMS: atom_id res chain seq x y z
N MET A 1 -6.42 -38.01 -44.89
CA MET A 1 -5.97 -36.63 -45.17
C MET A 1 -6.96 -35.67 -44.55
N PRO A 2 -6.55 -34.67 -43.78
CA PRO A 2 -7.48 -33.71 -43.19
C PRO A 2 -8.15 -32.92 -44.32
N ASN A 3 -9.47 -32.73 -44.18
CA ASN A 3 -10.29 -32.01 -45.13
C ASN A 3 -9.86 -30.54 -45.19
N GLU A 4 -9.88 -29.91 -46.36
CA GLU A 4 -9.51 -28.51 -46.56
C GLU A 4 -10.23 -27.56 -45.60
N LYS A 5 -11.50 -27.81 -45.30
CA LYS A 5 -12.29 -27.06 -44.28
C LYS A 5 -11.71 -27.16 -42.86
N THR A 6 -11.16 -28.33 -42.50
CA THR A 6 -10.52 -28.55 -41.19
C THR A 6 -9.23 -27.76 -41.08
N LEU A 7 -8.42 -27.68 -42.15
CA LEU A 7 -7.19 -26.89 -42.18
C LEU A 7 -7.47 -25.39 -42.06
N VAL A 8 -8.49 -24.87 -42.73
CA VAL A 8 -8.90 -23.46 -42.64
C VAL A 8 -9.40 -23.14 -41.25
N LEU A 9 -10.15 -24.03 -40.63
CA LEU A 9 -10.69 -23.84 -39.27
C LEU A 9 -9.55 -23.81 -38.22
N VAL A 10 -8.59 -24.73 -38.34
CA VAL A 10 -7.39 -24.76 -37.46
C VAL A 10 -6.55 -23.50 -37.65
N TYR A 11 -6.34 -23.05 -38.90
CA TYR A 11 -5.59 -21.82 -39.18
C TYR A 11 -6.28 -20.60 -38.58
N ASN A 12 -7.59 -20.47 -38.72
CA ASN A 12 -8.34 -19.36 -38.15
C ASN A 12 -8.31 -19.35 -36.59
N LEU A 13 -8.43 -20.53 -35.97
CA LEU A 13 -8.28 -20.67 -34.52
C LEU A 13 -6.88 -20.28 -34.04
N PHE A 14 -5.84 -20.66 -34.80
CA PHE A 14 -4.45 -20.34 -34.50
C PHE A 14 -4.19 -18.83 -34.60
N MET A 15 -4.74 -18.18 -35.64
CA MET A 15 -4.64 -16.72 -35.82
C MET A 15 -5.41 -15.96 -34.76
N GLN A 16 -6.57 -16.44 -34.36
CA GLN A 16 -7.36 -15.86 -33.28
C GLN A 16 -6.62 -15.98 -31.94
N TYR A 17 -5.97 -17.10 -31.65
CA TYR A 17 -5.13 -17.29 -30.46
C TYR A 17 -3.93 -16.34 -30.45
N LYS A 18 -3.27 -16.12 -31.57
CA LYS A 18 -2.11 -15.21 -31.70
C LYS A 18 -2.47 -13.74 -31.45
N ASN A 19 -3.70 -13.35 -31.75
CA ASN A 19 -4.20 -11.97 -31.57
C ASN A 19 -4.81 -11.72 -30.19
N ASN A 20 -4.94 -12.75 -29.34
CA ASN A 20 -5.44 -12.55 -27.99
C ASN A 20 -4.43 -11.76 -27.14
N PRO A 21 -4.89 -10.78 -26.33
CA PRO A 21 -4.01 -10.07 -25.44
C PRO A 21 -3.36 -11.03 -24.46
N LEU A 22 -2.03 -10.90 -24.30
CA LEU A 22 -1.28 -11.70 -23.34
C LEU A 22 -1.82 -11.45 -21.92
N SER A 23 -2.16 -12.53 -21.21
CA SER A 23 -2.49 -12.46 -19.78
C SER A 23 -1.32 -11.85 -19.01
N PRO A 24 -1.57 -10.95 -18.05
CA PRO A 24 -0.51 -10.37 -17.23
C PRO A 24 0.07 -11.42 -16.28
N HIS A 25 1.02 -12.23 -16.75
CA HIS A 25 1.80 -13.13 -15.91
C HIS A 25 2.79 -12.32 -15.06
N LEU A 26 3.13 -12.84 -13.87
CA LEU A 26 4.09 -12.21 -12.94
C LEU A 26 5.42 -11.83 -13.60
N GLN A 27 5.86 -12.59 -14.61
CA GLN A 27 7.10 -12.36 -15.36
C GLN A 27 7.07 -11.14 -16.28
N ILE A 28 5.88 -10.71 -16.74
CA ILE A 28 5.71 -9.59 -17.67
C ILE A 28 4.99 -8.40 -17.03
N TYR A 29 4.54 -8.55 -15.77
CA TYR A 29 3.87 -7.50 -15.05
C TYR A 29 4.85 -6.37 -14.68
N LYS A 30 4.63 -5.18 -15.20
CA LYS A 30 5.38 -3.98 -14.80
C LYS A 30 4.70 -3.35 -13.59
N TRP A 31 5.41 -3.30 -12.48
CA TRP A 31 4.93 -2.66 -11.26
C TRP A 31 4.58 -1.20 -11.50
N GLN A 32 3.35 -0.84 -11.19
CA GLN A 32 2.89 0.55 -11.23
C GLN A 32 3.02 1.17 -9.83
N ILE A 33 3.39 2.45 -9.77
CA ILE A 33 3.54 3.18 -8.50
C ILE A 33 2.24 3.14 -7.69
N SER A 34 1.09 3.28 -8.32
CA SER A 34 -0.22 3.20 -7.66
C SER A 34 -0.48 1.86 -6.99
N SER A 35 -0.05 0.75 -7.60
CA SER A 35 -0.17 -0.59 -7.05
C SER A 35 0.73 -0.78 -5.81
N LEU A 36 1.99 -0.30 -5.89
CA LEU A 36 2.92 -0.33 -4.75
C LEU A 36 2.39 0.49 -3.56
N LEU A 37 1.87 1.69 -3.82
CA LEU A 37 1.29 2.55 -2.79
C LEU A 37 0.06 1.92 -2.14
N SER A 38 -0.78 1.23 -2.90
CA SER A 38 -1.94 0.51 -2.36
C SER A 38 -1.52 -0.62 -1.42
N ILE A 39 -0.49 -1.39 -1.77
CA ILE A 39 0.06 -2.44 -0.90
C ILE A 39 0.70 -1.81 0.34
N ALA A 40 1.54 -0.79 0.17
CA ALA A 40 2.19 -0.09 1.27
C ALA A 40 1.16 0.50 2.26
N HIS A 41 0.09 1.12 1.76
CA HIS A 41 -0.98 1.68 2.57
C HIS A 41 -1.67 0.62 3.45
N ARG A 42 -1.94 -0.58 2.91
CA ARG A 42 -2.52 -1.69 3.69
C ARG A 42 -1.58 -2.19 4.79
N ILE A 43 -0.29 -2.35 4.48
CA ILE A 43 0.73 -2.77 5.46
C ILE A 43 0.83 -1.72 6.58
N VAL A 44 0.95 -0.45 6.21
CA VAL A 44 1.01 0.67 7.15
C VAL A 44 -0.26 0.77 7.99
N GLY A 45 -1.44 0.49 7.44
CA GLY A 45 -2.69 0.43 8.19
C GLY A 45 -2.65 -0.58 9.33
N VAL A 46 -2.15 -1.79 9.08
CA VAL A 46 -1.97 -2.81 10.13
C VAL A 46 -0.96 -2.35 11.19
N ILE A 47 0.16 -1.75 10.78
CA ILE A 47 1.17 -1.22 11.71
C ILE A 47 0.55 -0.12 12.59
N ASN A 48 -0.24 0.78 12.02
CA ASN A 48 -0.89 1.87 12.75
C ASN A 48 -1.93 1.37 13.76
N ILE A 49 -2.69 0.31 13.45
CA ILE A 49 -3.61 -0.31 14.41
C ILE A 49 -2.83 -0.84 15.62
N LEU A 50 -1.72 -1.55 15.39
CA LEU A 50 -0.86 -2.04 16.46
C LEU A 50 -0.25 -0.88 17.28
N ALA A 51 0.18 0.19 16.61
CA ALA A 51 0.72 1.38 17.25
C ALA A 51 -0.33 2.10 18.13
N ILE A 52 -1.55 2.28 17.64
CA ILE A 52 -2.64 2.88 18.41
C ILE A 52 -2.96 2.01 19.63
N THR A 53 -3.02 0.69 19.46
CA THR A 53 -3.23 -0.24 20.59
C THR A 53 -2.13 -0.09 21.64
N ALA A 54 -0.87 0.00 21.21
CA ALA A 54 0.26 0.21 22.12
C ALA A 54 0.16 1.56 22.86
N ILE A 55 -0.24 2.63 22.18
CA ILE A 55 -0.47 3.95 22.78
C ILE A 55 -1.61 3.90 23.81
N CYS A 56 -2.70 3.19 23.52
CA CYS A 56 -3.80 3.00 24.47
C CYS A 56 -3.34 2.26 25.73
N ILE A 57 -2.56 1.18 25.57
CA ILE A 57 -1.99 0.44 26.70
C ILE A 57 -1.04 1.34 27.50
N TRP A 58 -0.18 2.09 26.84
CA TRP A 58 0.72 3.03 27.49
C TRP A 58 -0.03 4.11 28.28
N SER A 59 -1.08 4.68 27.67
CA SER A 59 -1.94 5.67 28.34
C SER A 59 -2.62 5.08 29.60
N LEU A 60 -3.06 3.83 29.52
CA LEU A 60 -3.62 3.11 30.67
C LEU A 60 -2.58 2.91 31.78
N LEU A 61 -1.36 2.52 31.42
CA LEU A 61 -0.26 2.37 32.39
C LEU A 61 0.10 3.68 33.07
N LEU A 62 0.04 4.81 32.36
CA LEU A 62 0.22 6.13 32.94
C LEU A 62 -0.83 6.44 34.03
N LEU A 63 -2.09 6.03 33.82
CA LEU A 63 -3.17 6.20 34.78
C LEU A 63 -2.98 5.33 36.05
N LEU A 64 -2.33 4.17 35.90
CA LEU A 64 -2.03 3.24 37.00
C LEU A 64 -0.85 3.70 37.90
N GLY A 65 -0.05 4.66 37.44
CA GLY A 65 1.03 5.27 38.21
C GLY A 65 2.41 5.13 37.59
N ILE A 66 3.35 5.89 38.15
CA ILE A 66 4.71 6.07 37.59
C ILE A 66 5.47 4.75 37.47
N GLU A 67 5.36 3.85 38.42
CA GLU A 67 6.09 2.57 38.43
C GLU A 67 5.70 1.67 37.22
N SER A 68 4.43 1.73 36.81
CA SER A 68 3.89 0.89 35.75
C SER A 68 4.36 1.33 34.37
N TYR A 69 4.63 2.60 34.13
CA TYR A 69 5.06 3.08 32.79
C TYR A 69 6.57 3.23 32.64
N GLN A 70 7.34 3.18 33.72
CA GLN A 70 8.81 3.34 33.70
C GLN A 70 9.53 2.45 32.64
N PRO A 71 9.18 1.15 32.47
CA PRO A 71 9.85 0.33 31.47
C PRO A 71 9.67 0.85 30.05
N ILE A 72 8.48 1.37 29.73
CA ILE A 72 8.18 1.93 28.40
C ILE A 72 8.93 3.26 28.21
N ASN A 73 8.97 4.11 29.21
CA ASN A 73 9.73 5.35 29.18
C ASN A 73 11.22 5.11 29.00
N PHE A 74 11.78 4.12 29.69
CA PHE A 74 13.17 3.70 29.48
C PHE A 74 13.42 3.24 28.04
N PHE A 75 12.56 2.41 27.49
CA PHE A 75 12.66 1.95 26.11
C PHE A 75 12.58 3.12 25.11
N LEU A 76 11.64 4.03 25.24
CA LEU A 76 11.47 5.19 24.36
C LEU A 76 12.67 6.16 24.41
N ASN A 77 13.41 6.19 25.51
CA ASN A 77 14.62 6.99 25.62
C ASN A 77 15.85 6.37 24.94
N THR A 78 15.79 5.09 24.57
CA THR A 78 16.85 4.43 23.79
C THR A 78 16.85 4.92 22.34
N PHE A 79 17.97 4.74 21.64
CA PHE A 79 18.08 5.03 20.21
C PHE A 79 17.00 4.27 19.39
N PHE A 80 16.83 3.00 19.69
CA PHE A 80 15.83 2.15 19.03
C PHE A 80 14.39 2.63 19.29
N GLY A 81 14.07 3.00 20.51
CA GLY A 81 12.75 3.52 20.86
C GLY A 81 12.44 4.82 20.12
N LYS A 82 13.40 5.75 20.06
CA LYS A 82 13.25 7.00 19.29
C LYS A 82 13.09 6.73 17.80
N PHE A 83 13.87 5.82 17.24
CA PHE A 83 13.74 5.43 15.83
C PHE A 83 12.36 4.86 15.51
N ILE A 84 11.85 3.97 16.37
CA ILE A 84 10.50 3.41 16.23
C ILE A 84 9.44 4.51 16.33
N ALA A 85 9.55 5.41 17.30
CA ALA A 85 8.59 6.50 17.47
C ALA A 85 8.54 7.41 16.22
N VAL A 86 9.68 7.81 15.68
CA VAL A 86 9.76 8.61 14.44
C VAL A 86 9.17 7.84 13.26
N SER A 87 9.50 6.55 13.14
CA SER A 87 8.96 5.70 12.07
C SER A 87 7.43 5.57 12.16
N LEU A 88 6.87 5.44 13.35
CA LEU A 88 5.42 5.41 13.56
C LEU A 88 4.76 6.74 13.22
N CYS A 89 5.36 7.87 13.56
CA CYS A 89 4.86 9.18 13.12
C CYS A 89 4.83 9.28 11.61
N TRP A 90 5.88 8.82 10.93
CA TRP A 90 5.92 8.79 9.47
C TRP A 90 4.86 7.89 8.87
N THR A 91 4.69 6.66 9.37
CA THR A 91 3.65 5.73 8.88
C THR A 91 2.25 6.32 9.06
N PHE A 92 2.01 7.03 10.16
CA PHE A 92 0.73 7.67 10.44
C PHE A 92 0.45 8.81 9.45
N SER A 93 1.44 9.69 9.20
CA SER A 93 1.35 10.77 8.23
C SER A 93 1.10 10.24 6.82
N PHE A 94 1.83 9.20 6.41
CA PHE A 94 1.66 8.54 5.11
C PHE A 94 0.27 7.93 4.97
N HIS A 95 -0.25 7.30 6.01
CA HIS A 95 -1.58 6.70 6.01
C HIS A 95 -2.66 7.77 5.82
N ILE A 96 -2.61 8.87 6.58
CA ILE A 96 -3.57 9.98 6.45
C ILE A 96 -3.55 10.59 5.05
N LEU A 97 -2.37 10.87 4.49
CA LEU A 97 -2.25 11.46 3.16
C LEU A 97 -2.81 10.54 2.07
N ASN A 98 -2.63 9.23 2.19
CA ASN A 98 -3.23 8.27 1.29
C ASN A 98 -4.75 8.15 1.46
N GLU A 99 -5.26 8.21 2.69
CA GLU A 99 -6.71 8.25 2.93
C GLU A 99 -7.36 9.48 2.29
N LEU A 100 -6.75 10.66 2.43
CA LEU A 100 -7.23 11.86 1.75
C LEU A 100 -7.27 11.69 0.23
N ARG A 101 -6.27 11.00 -0.33
CA ARG A 101 -6.24 10.67 -1.75
C ARG A 101 -7.38 9.73 -2.16
N HIS A 102 -7.67 8.71 -1.36
CA HIS A 102 -8.80 7.81 -1.59
C HIS A 102 -10.13 8.56 -1.49
N LEU A 103 -10.27 9.46 -0.52
CA LEU A 103 -11.47 10.30 -0.38
C LEU A 103 -11.70 11.17 -1.63
N ILE A 104 -10.64 11.72 -2.24
CA ILE A 104 -10.75 12.48 -3.49
C ILE A 104 -11.23 11.59 -4.65
N TRP A 105 -10.78 10.35 -4.70
CA TRP A 105 -11.25 9.37 -5.68
C TRP A 105 -12.73 9.00 -5.46
N ASP A 106 -13.15 8.82 -4.23
CA ASP A 106 -14.55 8.54 -3.89
C ASP A 106 -15.49 9.69 -4.30
N LEU A 107 -14.98 10.93 -4.33
CA LEU A 107 -15.67 12.10 -4.88
C LEU A 107 -15.69 12.14 -6.42
N GLY A 108 -15.06 11.19 -7.10
CA GLY A 108 -15.04 11.09 -8.55
C GLY A 108 -13.92 11.87 -9.24
N TYR A 109 -12.92 12.39 -8.49
CA TYR A 109 -11.84 13.21 -9.05
C TYR A 109 -10.50 12.46 -9.05
N GLY A 110 -9.62 12.78 -10.01
CA GLY A 110 -8.21 12.38 -9.97
C GLY A 110 -7.91 10.95 -10.46
N PHE A 111 -8.80 10.30 -11.21
CA PHE A 111 -8.60 8.96 -11.76
C PHE A 111 -7.59 8.88 -12.91
N ASP A 112 -7.18 10.02 -13.49
CA ASP A 112 -6.17 10.02 -14.54
C ASP A 112 -4.86 9.41 -14.04
N LEU A 113 -4.28 8.51 -14.83
CA LEU A 113 -3.03 7.80 -14.49
C LEU A 113 -1.87 8.73 -14.15
N LYS A 114 -1.78 9.90 -14.82
CA LYS A 114 -0.75 10.90 -14.54
C LYS A 114 -0.98 11.55 -13.18
N VAL A 115 -2.23 11.96 -12.91
CA VAL A 115 -2.62 12.60 -11.64
C VAL A 115 -2.43 11.61 -10.49
N SER A 116 -2.87 10.37 -10.66
CA SER A 116 -2.70 9.30 -9.67
C SER A 116 -1.24 9.02 -9.31
N LYS A 117 -0.32 9.07 -10.29
CA LYS A 117 1.13 8.94 -10.03
C LYS A 117 1.70 10.13 -9.26
N ILE A 118 1.36 11.34 -9.69
CA ILE A 118 1.87 12.57 -9.07
C ILE A 118 1.38 12.69 -7.63
N THR A 119 0.09 12.51 -7.39
CA THR A 119 -0.49 12.57 -6.03
C THR A 119 0.07 11.49 -5.11
N GLY A 120 0.37 10.30 -5.65
CA GLY A 120 1.00 9.23 -4.88
C GLY A 120 2.44 9.57 -4.47
N VAL A 121 3.24 10.16 -5.37
CA VAL A 121 4.60 10.63 -5.04
C VAL A 121 4.55 11.80 -4.06
N LEU A 122 3.60 12.73 -4.22
CA LEU A 122 3.40 13.84 -3.28
C LEU A 122 3.00 13.35 -1.88
N ALA A 123 2.17 12.32 -1.77
CA ALA A 123 1.82 11.71 -0.49
C ALA A 123 3.04 11.07 0.19
N LEU A 124 3.92 10.42 -0.58
CA LEU A 124 5.18 9.86 -0.06
C LEU A 124 6.13 10.94 0.45
N ILE A 125 6.36 12.00 -0.34
CA ILE A 125 7.27 13.09 0.03
C ILE A 125 6.68 13.94 1.16
N GLY A 126 5.38 14.22 1.11
CA GLY A 126 4.69 15.04 2.12
C GLY A 126 4.52 14.35 3.48
N SER A 127 4.74 13.03 3.56
CA SER A 127 4.72 12.29 4.82
C SER A 127 6.03 12.41 5.61
N PHE A 128 7.12 12.85 5.01
CA PHE A 128 8.40 13.14 5.65
C PHE A 128 8.44 14.57 6.18
#